data_072174a1c284976c1e5c47ccdf5fed85
#
_entry.id   072174a1c284976c1e5c47ccdf5fed85
#
_cell.length_a   1.000
_cell.length_b   1.000
_cell.length_c   1.000
_cell.angle_alpha   90.00
_cell.angle_beta   90.00
_cell.angle_gamma   90.00
#
_symmetry.space_group_name_H-M   'P 1'
#
loop_
_entity.id
_entity.type
_entity.pdbx_description
1 polymer ?
#
loop_
_entity_poly.entity_id
_entity_poly.type
_entity_poly.pdbx_seq_one_letter_code
_entity_poly.pdbx_strand_id
1 'polypeptide(L)'
;MARLDRQVVRVTWHDAHSLDNNEWHQLSDIDDSPCVCVSIGTLIRHKRHCVLIQTSTTDQGVDNVLLIPWGMVQKVERLQIPHKRRKRR
;
A
#
# COMPACT_ATOMS: atom_id res chain seq x y z
N MET A 1 15.25 -11.74 -7.70
CA MET A 1 14.78 -12.01 -6.35
C MET A 1 14.43 -10.70 -5.67
N ALA A 2 13.28 -10.63 -5.06
CA ALA A 2 12.87 -9.42 -4.35
C ALA A 2 13.68 -9.25 -3.07
N ARG A 3 14.03 -8.04 -2.78
CA ARG A 3 14.82 -7.75 -1.61
C ARG A 3 13.98 -6.96 -0.63
N LEU A 4 14.04 -7.35 0.65
CA LEU A 4 13.35 -6.62 1.70
C LEU A 4 14.07 -5.31 1.98
N ASP A 5 13.36 -4.22 1.78
CA ASP A 5 13.94 -2.89 1.90
C ASP A 5 13.91 -2.36 3.33
N ARG A 6 13.20 -2.99 4.23
CA ARG A 6 13.08 -2.59 5.63
C ARG A 6 12.63 -1.14 5.84
N GLN A 7 12.13 -0.51 4.79
CA GLN A 7 11.57 0.82 4.92
C GLN A 7 10.08 0.73 5.13
N VAL A 8 9.60 1.43 6.12
CA VAL A 8 8.17 1.58 6.31
C VAL A 8 7.70 2.76 5.49
N VAL A 9 6.72 2.53 4.65
CA VAL A 9 6.20 3.55 3.74
C VAL A 9 4.69 3.66 3.87
N ARG A 10 4.21 4.82 3.47
CA ARG A 10 2.79 5.04 3.25
C ARG A 10 2.57 5.16 1.76
N VAL A 11 1.76 4.29 1.21
CA VAL A 11 1.45 4.28 -0.22
C VAL A 11 0.04 4.78 -0.41
N THR A 12 -0.10 5.83 -1.21
CA THR A 12 -1.39 6.31 -1.67
C THR A 12 -1.61 5.75 -3.06
N TRP A 13 -2.71 5.05 -3.25
CA TRP A 13 -2.97 4.39 -4.52
C TRP A 13 -4.44 4.46 -4.86
N HIS A 14 -4.73 4.30 -6.13
CA HIS A 14 -6.08 4.35 -6.64
C HIS A 14 -6.55 2.95 -6.98
N ASP A 15 -7.63 2.56 -6.38
CA ASP A 15 -8.20 1.25 -6.60
C ASP A 15 -9.46 1.36 -7.45
N ALA A 16 -9.76 0.28 -8.12
CA ALA A 16 -11.04 0.16 -8.79
C ALA A 16 -12.14 -0.05 -7.75
N HIS A 17 -13.31 0.43 -8.05
CA HIS A 17 -14.44 0.18 -7.18
C HIS A 17 -15.70 0.03 -8.03
N SER A 18 -16.71 -0.59 -7.47
CA SER A 18 -17.98 -0.77 -8.13
C SER A 18 -19.05 0.00 -7.39
N LEU A 19 -20.12 0.34 -8.10
CA LEU A 19 -21.28 0.93 -7.47
C LEU A 19 -22.02 -0.16 -6.69
N ASP A 20 -22.47 0.18 -5.50
CA ASP A 20 -22.79 -0.79 -4.46
C ASP A 20 -24.06 -1.57 -4.66
N ASN A 21 -24.94 -1.16 -5.53
CA ASN A 21 -26.25 -1.79 -5.61
C ASN A 21 -26.53 -2.23 -7.04
N ASN A 22 -27.46 -3.14 -7.18
CA ASN A 22 -27.88 -3.63 -8.47
C ASN A 22 -28.91 -2.69 -9.12
N GLU A 23 -28.77 -1.42 -8.92
CA GLU A 23 -29.66 -0.42 -9.47
C GLU A 23 -29.17 0.07 -10.82
N TRP A 24 -30.11 0.52 -11.63
CA TRP A 24 -29.78 1.17 -12.87
C TRP A 24 -29.35 2.59 -12.59
N HIS A 25 -28.26 3.01 -13.23
CA HIS A 25 -27.72 4.34 -13.05
C HIS A 25 -27.76 5.12 -14.35
N GLN A 26 -28.04 6.40 -14.26
CA GLN A 26 -27.81 7.30 -15.40
C GLN A 26 -26.32 7.51 -15.57
N LEU A 27 -25.86 7.55 -16.81
CA LEU A 27 -24.43 7.76 -17.05
C LEU A 27 -23.93 9.07 -16.44
N SER A 28 -24.80 10.09 -16.43
CA SER A 28 -24.44 11.38 -15.85
C SER A 28 -24.29 11.35 -14.33
N ASP A 29 -24.83 10.31 -13.68
CA ASP A 29 -24.80 10.22 -12.24
C ASP A 29 -23.64 9.37 -11.74
N ILE A 30 -22.85 8.82 -12.65
CA ILE A 30 -21.74 7.98 -12.28
C ILE A 30 -20.57 8.87 -11.85
N ASP A 31 -20.15 8.67 -10.61
CA ASP A 31 -18.97 9.35 -10.10
C ASP A 31 -17.76 8.50 -10.48
N ASP A 32 -16.93 9.04 -11.35
CA ASP A 32 -15.72 8.36 -11.81
C ASP A 32 -14.49 8.73 -11.01
N SER A 33 -14.69 9.38 -9.87
CA SER A 33 -13.58 9.69 -8.97
C SER A 33 -12.90 8.39 -8.54
N PRO A 34 -11.57 8.37 -8.49
CA PRO A 34 -10.88 7.17 -8.08
C PRO A 34 -11.13 6.85 -6.61
N CYS A 35 -11.10 5.56 -6.31
CA CYS A 35 -11.11 5.11 -4.91
C CYS A 35 -9.70 5.28 -4.36
N VAL A 36 -9.51 6.30 -3.55
CA VAL A 36 -8.19 6.59 -2.98
C VAL A 36 -7.99 5.71 -1.76
N CYS A 37 -6.92 4.94 -1.81
CA CYS A 37 -6.54 4.04 -0.72
C CYS A 37 -5.21 4.46 -0.15
N VAL A 38 -5.04 4.25 1.13
CA VAL A 38 -3.77 4.50 1.81
C VAL A 38 -3.40 3.23 2.56
N SER A 39 -2.21 2.74 2.28
CA SER A 39 -1.71 1.53 2.92
C SER A 39 -0.33 1.79 3.48
N ILE A 40 -0.07 1.22 4.63
CA ILE A 40 1.21 1.39 5.32
C ILE A 40 1.80 0.00 5.51
N GLY A 41 3.08 -0.12 5.23
CA GLY A 41 3.76 -1.37 5.42
C GLY A 41 5.23 -1.27 5.09
N THR A 42 5.92 -2.38 5.26
CA THR A 42 7.32 -2.48 4.87
C THR A 42 7.40 -2.72 3.37
N LEU A 43 8.16 -1.88 2.71
CA LEU A 43 8.23 -1.91 1.25
C LEU A 43 9.15 -3.00 0.75
N ILE A 44 8.66 -3.78 -0.18
CA ILE A 44 9.47 -4.62 -1.05
C ILE A 44 9.24 -4.12 -2.47
N ARG A 45 10.30 -3.67 -3.11
CA ARG A 45 10.19 -3.23 -4.49
C ARG A 45 10.24 -4.43 -5.41
N HIS A 46 9.23 -4.56 -6.22
CA HIS A 46 9.13 -5.59 -7.23
C HIS A 46 8.96 -4.92 -8.59
N LYS A 47 9.34 -5.62 -9.63
CA LYS A 47 9.31 -5.05 -10.96
C LYS A 47 7.92 -4.58 -11.37
N ARG A 48 6.90 -5.35 -11.04
CA ARG A 48 5.53 -5.07 -11.48
C ARG A 48 4.63 -4.51 -10.38
N HIS A 49 5.05 -4.65 -9.16
CA HIS A 49 4.21 -4.31 -8.03
C HIS A 49 4.97 -3.57 -6.96
N CYS A 50 4.27 -2.65 -6.33
CA CYS A 50 4.66 -2.15 -5.04
C CYS A 50 4.14 -3.17 -4.02
N VAL A 51 5.03 -3.84 -3.35
CA VAL A 51 4.65 -4.91 -2.43
C VAL A 51 4.85 -4.41 -1.01
N LEU A 52 3.81 -4.50 -0.21
CA LEU A 52 3.84 -4.06 1.17
C LEU A 52 3.60 -5.25 2.08
N ILE A 53 4.47 -5.39 3.06
CA ILE A 53 4.25 -6.34 4.15
C ILE A 53 3.64 -5.57 5.31
N GLN A 54 2.40 -5.87 5.62
CA GLN A 54 1.63 -5.10 6.58
C GLN A 54 1.65 -5.68 7.98
N THR A 55 2.28 -6.84 8.16
CA THR A 55 2.44 -7.45 9.46
C THR A 55 3.89 -7.87 9.66
N SER A 56 4.13 -8.65 10.68
CA SER A 56 5.48 -9.04 11.03
C SER A 56 6.03 -10.08 10.06
N THR A 57 7.34 -10.13 10.00
CA THR A 57 8.06 -11.16 9.28
C THR A 57 8.61 -12.18 10.27
N THR A 58 8.78 -13.39 9.80
CA THR A 58 9.44 -14.44 10.58
C THR A 58 10.51 -15.08 9.70
N ASP A 59 11.30 -15.96 10.28
CA ASP A 59 12.27 -16.73 9.52
C ASP A 59 11.61 -17.72 8.56
N GLN A 60 10.33 -17.93 8.69
CA GLN A 60 9.57 -18.80 7.79
C GLN A 60 8.92 -18.06 6.63
N GLY A 61 8.98 -16.73 6.64
CA GLY A 61 8.40 -15.95 5.57
C GLY A 61 7.72 -14.68 6.07
N VAL A 62 6.84 -14.18 5.23
CA VAL A 62 6.11 -12.94 5.48
C VAL A 62 4.63 -13.22 5.42
N ASP A 63 3.86 -12.36 6.05
CA ASP A 63 2.42 -12.50 6.14
C ASP A 63 1.76 -11.19 5.80
N ASN A 64 0.49 -11.27 5.42
CA ASN A 64 -0.34 -10.11 5.10
C ASN A 64 0.31 -9.20 4.06
N VAL A 65 0.58 -9.77 2.91
CA VAL A 65 1.27 -9.08 1.82
C VAL A 65 0.24 -8.46 0.89
N LEU A 66 0.42 -7.18 0.61
CA LEU A 66 -0.42 -6.44 -0.33
C LEU A 66 0.40 -6.12 -1.57
N LEU A 67 -0.11 -6.52 -2.73
CA LEU A 67 0.53 -6.24 -4.01
C LEU A 67 -0.26 -5.18 -4.76
N ILE A 68 0.36 -4.06 -5.01
CA ILE A 68 -0.26 -2.95 -5.72
C ILE A 68 0.47 -2.75 -7.04
N PRO A 69 -0.21 -2.92 -8.18
CA PRO A 69 0.43 -2.62 -9.46
C PRO A 69 0.96 -1.18 -9.48
N TRP A 70 2.16 -0.99 -9.99
CA TRP A 70 2.76 0.34 -9.99
C TRP A 70 1.91 1.38 -10.69
N GLY A 71 1.13 0.97 -11.70
CA GLY A 71 0.24 1.88 -12.40
C GLY A 71 -0.86 2.48 -11.53
N MET A 72 -1.17 1.84 -10.41
CA MET A 72 -2.17 2.33 -9.47
C MET A 72 -1.58 3.18 -8.35
N VAL A 73 -0.26 3.18 -8.23
CA VAL A 73 0.42 3.90 -7.16
C VAL A 73 0.52 5.37 -7.53
N GLN A 74 0.06 6.23 -6.65
CA GLN A 74 0.13 7.67 -6.84
C GLN A 74 1.30 8.28 -6.10
N LYS A 75 1.58 7.77 -4.91
CA LYS A 75 2.58 8.37 -4.05
C LYS A 75 3.12 7.34 -3.08
N VAL A 76 4.42 7.33 -2.92
CA VAL A 76 5.09 6.50 -1.90
C VAL A 76 5.84 7.45 -1.00
N GLU A 77 5.53 7.42 0.27
CA GLU A 77 6.17 8.29 1.26
C GLU A 77 6.90 7.44 2.26
N ARG A 78 8.17 7.71 2.42
CA ARG A 78 8.94 7.05 3.46
C ARG A 78 8.52 7.62 4.80
N LEU A 79 8.15 6.73 5.70
CA LEU A 79 7.81 7.13 7.05
C LEU A 79 9.06 7.09 7.91
N GLN A 80 9.34 8.22 8.52
CA GLN A 80 10.42 8.30 9.46
C GLN A 80 9.91 7.86 10.81
N ILE A 81 10.40 6.72 11.27
CA ILE A 81 10.12 6.31 12.62
C ILE A 81 11.07 7.09 13.51
N PRO A 82 10.55 7.88 14.45
CA PRO A 82 11.44 8.63 15.32
C PRO A 82 12.44 7.68 15.98
N HIS A 83 13.69 8.02 15.83
CA HIS A 83 14.72 7.21 16.42
C HIS A 83 14.59 7.31 17.93
N LYS A 84 14.19 6.22 18.54
CA LYS A 84 14.10 6.23 19.98
C LYS A 84 15.50 6.40 20.53
N ARG A 85 15.69 7.51 21.21
CA ARG A 85 17.01 7.81 21.70
C ARG A 85 17.39 6.77 22.76
N ARG A 86 18.53 6.18 22.59
CA ARG A 86 19.05 5.28 23.58
C ARG A 86 19.36 6.01 24.83
N LYS A 87 18.94 5.44 25.91
CA LYS A 87 19.36 5.99 27.17
C LYS A 87 20.81 5.71 27.40
N ARG A 88 21.49 6.73 27.79
CA ARG A 88 22.88 6.58 28.11
C ARG A 88 23.03 6.09 29.53
N ARG A 89 24.02 5.31 29.71
CA ARG A 89 24.31 4.80 31.04
C ARG A 89 25.43 5.58 31.65
#